data_87ff6ff281f4e3fa97216f8a56c16137
#
_entry.id   87ff6ff281f4e3fa97216f8a56c16137
#
_cell.length_a   1.000
_cell.length_b   1.000
_cell.length_c   1.000
_cell.angle_alpha   90.00
_cell.angle_beta   90.00
_cell.angle_gamma   90.00
#
_symmetry.space_group_name_H-M   'P 1'
#
loop_
_entity.id
_entity.type
_entity.pdbx_description
1 polymer ?
#
loop_
_entity_poly.entity_id
_entity_poly.type
_entity_poly.pdbx_seq_one_letter_code
_entity_poly.pdbx_strand_id
1 'polypeptide(L)'
;MDIKRFGNRQGKTIMLLHGNLMCWRQFENLIPLLEKKFCVYAVSFDSFDGTAETTYTTAQAQADKLAEYIEKELDGRLDLLYAESLGCGPTIFLKASPNIQIGRMILSGPEYLDFGVLNRLILKVMPQKQYRTAHEKYMPAWALRFMGQTEQGMQTMLRRI
;
A
#
# COMPACT_ATOMS: atom_id res chain seq x y z
N MET A 1 10.20 -1.46 -1.36
CA MET A 1 8.95 -2.22 -1.10
C MET A 1 9.26 -3.40 -0.19
N ASP A 2 8.46 -3.64 0.82
CA ASP A 2 8.57 -4.81 1.70
C ASP A 2 7.27 -5.63 1.63
N ILE A 3 7.37 -6.94 1.48
CA ILE A 3 6.22 -7.84 1.37
C ILE A 3 6.35 -8.92 2.43
N LYS A 4 5.41 -8.92 3.37
CA LYS A 4 5.33 -9.92 4.44
C LYS A 4 4.34 -11.00 4.04
N ARG A 5 4.73 -12.25 4.23
CA ARG A 5 3.87 -13.39 3.97
C ARG A 5 3.43 -14.08 5.26
N PHE A 6 2.16 -14.46 5.33
CA PHE A 6 1.53 -15.15 6.44
C PHE A 6 0.66 -16.32 5.95
N GLY A 7 0.46 -17.30 6.80
CA GLY A 7 -0.46 -18.42 6.55
C GLY A 7 0.11 -19.54 5.65
N ASN A 8 -0.80 -20.37 5.14
CA ASN A 8 -0.44 -21.60 4.42
C ASN A 8 -0.01 -21.30 2.97
N ARG A 9 1.18 -21.73 2.60
CA ARG A 9 1.72 -21.58 1.23
C ARG A 9 0.87 -22.23 0.14
N GLN A 10 0.12 -23.27 0.45
CA GLN A 10 -0.73 -23.99 -0.50
C GLN A 10 -2.16 -23.44 -0.55
N GLY A 11 -2.48 -22.45 0.29
CA GLY A 11 -3.78 -21.79 0.29
C GLY A 11 -3.96 -20.83 -0.89
N LYS A 12 -5.21 -20.44 -1.13
CA LYS A 12 -5.50 -19.34 -2.06
C LYS A 12 -4.75 -18.07 -1.65
N THR A 13 -4.24 -17.35 -2.62
CA THR A 13 -3.39 -16.19 -2.40
C THR A 13 -4.21 -14.90 -2.25
N ILE A 14 -3.89 -14.12 -1.23
CA ILE A 14 -4.46 -12.78 -1.03
C ILE A 14 -3.32 -11.78 -0.89
N MET A 15 -3.36 -10.70 -1.66
CA MET A 15 -2.45 -9.57 -1.50
C MET A 15 -3.19 -8.35 -0.96
N LEU A 16 -2.61 -7.70 0.04
CA LEU A 16 -3.20 -6.56 0.76
C LEU A 16 -2.32 -5.32 0.53
N LEU A 17 -2.91 -4.28 -0.09
CA LEU A 17 -2.26 -3.01 -0.40
C LEU A 17 -2.84 -1.90 0.48
N HIS A 18 -2.00 -1.27 1.28
CA HIS A 18 -2.40 -0.26 2.27
C HIS A 18 -2.73 1.11 1.68
N GLY A 19 -3.41 1.95 2.48
CA GLY A 19 -3.69 3.35 2.20
C GLY A 19 -2.48 4.27 2.45
N ASN A 20 -2.66 5.56 2.15
CA ASN A 20 -1.64 6.58 2.39
C ASN A 20 -1.28 6.68 3.89
N LEU A 21 -0.03 6.97 4.20
CA LEU A 21 0.53 7.06 5.56
C LEU A 21 0.46 5.75 6.37
N MET A 22 0.18 4.63 5.73
CA MET A 22 0.09 3.30 6.36
C MET A 22 1.18 2.37 5.84
N CYS A 23 1.25 1.17 6.39
CA CYS A 23 2.11 0.09 5.92
C CYS A 23 1.37 -1.25 6.08
N TRP A 24 2.04 -2.37 5.82
CA TRP A 24 1.42 -3.70 5.98
C TRP A 24 0.75 -3.91 7.35
N ARG A 25 1.20 -3.20 8.40
CA ARG A 25 0.61 -3.29 9.76
C ARG A 25 -0.82 -2.79 9.87
N GLN A 26 -1.31 -2.03 8.87
CA GLN A 26 -2.73 -1.68 8.77
C GLN A 26 -3.61 -2.93 8.85
N PHE A 27 -3.11 -4.05 8.37
CA PHE A 27 -3.82 -5.34 8.32
C PHE A 27 -3.48 -6.27 9.48
N GLU A 28 -2.73 -5.82 10.49
CA GLU A 28 -2.24 -6.65 11.59
C GLU A 28 -3.37 -7.41 12.32
N ASN A 29 -4.53 -6.78 12.50
CA ASN A 29 -5.69 -7.41 13.12
C ASN A 29 -6.49 -8.32 12.15
N LEU A 30 -6.36 -8.10 10.84
CA LEU A 30 -7.06 -8.87 9.82
C LEU A 30 -6.27 -10.14 9.43
N ILE A 31 -4.96 -10.05 9.39
CA ILE A 31 -4.07 -11.15 8.99
C ILE A 31 -4.34 -12.44 9.77
N PRO A 32 -4.47 -12.45 11.12
CA PRO A 32 -4.72 -13.68 11.87
C PRO A 32 -6.05 -14.38 11.53
N LEU A 33 -6.99 -13.65 10.96
CA LEU A 33 -8.27 -14.22 10.50
C LEU A 33 -8.13 -14.84 9.11
N LEU A 34 -7.37 -14.19 8.24
CA LEU A 34 -7.17 -14.62 6.85
C LEU A 34 -6.19 -15.79 6.76
N GLU A 35 -5.08 -15.75 7.49
CA GLU A 35 -4.00 -16.74 7.40
C GLU A 35 -4.42 -18.18 7.75
N LYS A 36 -5.54 -18.34 8.43
CA LYS A 36 -6.14 -19.67 8.73
C LYS A 36 -6.56 -20.42 7.46
N LYS A 37 -6.88 -19.70 6.38
CA LYS A 37 -7.44 -20.29 5.15
C LYS A 37 -6.67 -19.86 3.89
N PHE A 38 -5.87 -18.81 3.97
CA PHE A 38 -5.22 -18.17 2.82
C PHE A 38 -3.72 -18.02 3.03
N CYS A 39 -3.00 -17.90 1.93
CA CYS A 39 -1.65 -17.37 1.90
C CYS A 39 -1.76 -15.85 1.71
N VAL A 40 -1.40 -15.07 2.74
CA VAL A 40 -1.58 -13.63 2.77
C VAL A 40 -0.27 -12.93 2.50
N TYR A 41 -0.25 -12.01 1.55
CA TYR A 41 0.86 -11.13 1.21
C TYR A 41 0.49 -9.69 1.58
N ALA A 42 1.03 -9.19 2.68
CA ALA A 42 0.79 -7.83 3.13
C ALA A 42 1.96 -6.92 2.71
N VAL A 43 1.66 -5.92 1.91
CA VAL A 43 2.64 -5.06 1.24
C VAL A 43 2.85 -3.79 2.02
N SER A 44 4.10 -3.34 2.14
CA SER A 44 4.46 -1.95 2.38
C SER A 44 5.11 -1.38 1.14
N PHE A 45 4.50 -0.35 0.56
CA PHE A 45 5.10 0.37 -0.56
C PHE A 45 6.42 1.03 -0.19
N ASP A 46 7.20 1.41 -1.16
CA ASP A 46 8.41 2.18 -0.95
C ASP A 46 8.12 3.44 -0.10
N SER A 47 9.02 3.81 0.78
CA SER A 47 8.89 4.87 1.80
C SER A 47 7.95 4.60 2.98
N PHE A 48 7.13 3.54 2.95
CA PHE A 48 6.09 3.33 3.96
C PHE A 48 6.43 2.28 5.02
N ASP A 49 7.49 1.50 4.87
CA ASP A 49 7.87 0.49 5.87
C ASP A 49 8.83 1.00 6.96
N GLY A 50 9.40 2.19 6.76
CA GLY A 50 10.32 2.84 7.68
C GLY A 50 11.72 2.20 7.75
N THR A 51 11.96 1.08 7.05
CA THR A 51 13.20 0.31 7.11
C THR A 51 14.03 0.37 5.84
N ALA A 52 13.40 0.48 4.68
CA ALA A 52 14.08 0.51 3.40
C ALA A 52 14.39 1.93 2.92
N GLU A 53 15.57 2.14 2.35
CA GLU A 53 15.97 3.40 1.72
C GLU A 53 15.38 3.54 0.31
N THR A 54 14.07 3.42 0.20
CA THR A 54 13.35 3.48 -1.06
C THR A 54 12.37 4.64 -1.07
N THR A 55 12.03 5.14 -2.25
CA THR A 55 11.09 6.26 -2.41
C THR A 55 9.91 5.85 -3.28
N TYR A 56 8.70 6.13 -2.80
CA TYR A 56 7.48 6.01 -3.60
C TYR A 56 7.50 7.09 -4.69
N THR A 57 7.74 6.72 -5.92
CA THR A 57 7.83 7.67 -7.04
C THR A 57 6.49 7.81 -7.77
N THR A 58 5.95 6.70 -8.27
CA THR A 58 4.69 6.66 -9.01
C THR A 58 3.92 5.36 -8.74
N ALA A 59 2.61 5.38 -8.95
CA ALA A 59 1.79 4.17 -8.88
C ALA A 59 2.23 3.10 -9.90
N GLN A 60 2.67 3.53 -11.09
CA GLN A 60 3.23 2.62 -12.10
C GLN A 60 4.49 1.90 -11.57
N ALA A 61 5.44 2.64 -11.02
CA ALA A 61 6.68 2.04 -10.49
C ALA A 61 6.41 1.05 -9.34
N GLN A 62 5.39 1.31 -8.52
CA GLN A 62 4.98 0.35 -7.49
C GLN A 62 4.30 -0.89 -8.12
N ALA A 63 3.50 -0.70 -9.16
CA ALA A 63 2.88 -1.80 -9.89
C ALA A 63 3.91 -2.69 -10.58
N ASP A 64 4.96 -2.10 -11.17
CA ASP A 64 6.03 -2.85 -11.83
C ASP A 64 6.77 -3.77 -10.83
N LYS A 65 7.07 -3.27 -9.63
CA LYS A 65 7.66 -4.07 -8.54
C LYS A 65 6.73 -5.17 -8.04
N LEU A 66 5.43 -4.88 -7.95
CA LEU A 66 4.44 -5.90 -7.58
C LEU A 66 4.30 -6.97 -8.67
N ALA A 67 4.30 -6.57 -9.95
CA ALA A 67 4.23 -7.49 -11.07
C ALA A 67 5.44 -8.43 -11.08
N GLU A 68 6.65 -7.90 -10.95
CA GLU A 68 7.87 -8.70 -10.82
C GLU A 68 7.78 -9.71 -9.67
N TYR A 69 7.31 -9.27 -8.51
CA TYR A 69 7.12 -10.16 -7.37
C TYR A 69 6.09 -11.26 -7.64
N ILE A 70 4.93 -10.90 -8.21
CA ILE A 70 3.84 -11.85 -8.51
C ILE A 70 4.29 -12.85 -9.59
N GLU A 71 5.01 -12.41 -10.61
CA GLU A 71 5.57 -13.29 -11.63
C GLU A 71 6.55 -14.29 -11.02
N LYS A 72 7.48 -13.81 -10.21
CA LYS A 72 8.57 -14.63 -9.66
C LYS A 72 8.11 -15.58 -8.56
N GLU A 73 7.28 -15.10 -7.63
CA GLU A 73 6.93 -15.82 -6.39
C GLU A 73 5.56 -16.52 -6.46
N LEU A 74 4.71 -16.15 -7.42
CA LEU A 74 3.33 -16.61 -7.54
C LEU A 74 2.97 -17.07 -8.97
N ASP A 75 3.96 -17.31 -9.83
CA ASP A 75 3.76 -17.74 -11.22
C ASP A 75 2.79 -16.85 -12.00
N GLY A 76 2.81 -15.53 -11.73
CA GLY A 76 1.94 -14.55 -12.37
C GLY A 76 0.49 -14.57 -11.90
N ARG A 77 0.14 -15.31 -10.84
CA ARG A 77 -1.25 -15.55 -10.41
C ARG A 77 -1.52 -15.07 -8.99
N LEU A 78 -2.66 -14.40 -8.83
CA LEU A 78 -3.17 -13.94 -7.54
C LEU A 78 -4.68 -14.19 -7.47
N ASP A 79 -5.16 -14.89 -6.45
CA ASP A 79 -6.60 -15.19 -6.32
C ASP A 79 -7.41 -13.95 -5.93
N LEU A 80 -6.90 -13.14 -4.99
CA LEU A 80 -7.55 -11.95 -4.50
C LEU A 80 -6.55 -10.83 -4.26
N LEU A 81 -6.86 -9.64 -4.76
CA LEU A 81 -6.18 -8.39 -4.44
C LEU A 81 -7.14 -7.47 -3.69
N TYR A 82 -6.78 -7.08 -2.48
CA TYR A 82 -7.44 -6.00 -1.73
C TYR A 82 -6.55 -4.77 -1.75
N ALA A 83 -7.12 -3.63 -2.08
CA ALA A 83 -6.40 -2.36 -2.09
C ALA A 83 -7.24 -1.25 -1.49
N GLU A 84 -6.61 -0.37 -0.72
CA GLU A 84 -7.25 0.76 -0.07
C GLU A 84 -6.61 2.08 -0.50
N SER A 85 -7.43 3.08 -0.86
CA SER A 85 -7.01 4.46 -1.17
C SER A 85 -5.76 4.50 -2.08
N LEU A 86 -4.60 4.96 -1.58
CA LEU A 86 -3.33 4.96 -2.32
C LEU A 86 -3.00 3.61 -2.97
N GLY A 87 -3.28 2.52 -2.27
CA GLY A 87 -3.04 1.16 -2.78
C GLY A 87 -3.83 0.82 -4.03
N CYS A 88 -4.94 1.52 -4.29
CA CYS A 88 -5.72 1.31 -5.50
C CYS A 88 -5.01 1.82 -6.76
N GLY A 89 -4.13 2.84 -6.64
CA GLY A 89 -3.40 3.39 -7.79
C GLY A 89 -2.61 2.35 -8.59
N PRO A 90 -1.73 1.57 -7.95
CA PRO A 90 -0.97 0.51 -8.64
C PRO A 90 -1.84 -0.57 -9.29
N THR A 91 -3.06 -0.81 -8.79
CA THR A 91 -3.90 -1.92 -9.28
C THR A 91 -4.33 -1.80 -10.73
N ILE A 92 -4.47 -0.56 -11.24
CA ILE A 92 -4.81 -0.31 -12.64
C ILE A 92 -3.70 -0.85 -13.55
N PHE A 93 -2.46 -0.53 -13.22
CA PHE A 93 -1.29 -0.93 -13.99
C PHE A 93 -1.06 -2.44 -13.87
N LEU A 94 -1.23 -3.01 -12.68
CA LEU A 94 -1.18 -4.45 -12.47
C LEU A 94 -2.22 -5.19 -13.34
N LYS A 95 -3.46 -4.67 -13.41
CA LYS A 95 -4.50 -5.26 -14.24
C LYS A 95 -4.20 -5.18 -15.74
N ALA A 96 -3.45 -4.16 -16.17
CA ALA A 96 -3.02 -3.98 -17.55
C ALA A 96 -1.78 -4.82 -17.89
N SER A 97 -1.09 -5.40 -16.92
CA SER A 97 0.10 -6.23 -17.13
C SER A 97 -0.28 -7.58 -17.76
N PRO A 98 0.29 -7.94 -18.93
CA PRO A 98 -0.13 -9.11 -19.69
C PRO A 98 0.15 -10.46 -18.99
N ASN A 99 1.17 -10.49 -18.14
CA ASN A 99 1.63 -11.69 -17.45
C ASN A 99 0.96 -11.88 -16.09
N ILE A 100 0.12 -10.94 -15.64
CA ILE A 100 -0.51 -10.98 -14.32
C ILE A 100 -1.99 -11.35 -14.43
N GLN A 101 -2.36 -12.41 -13.74
CA GLN A 101 -3.74 -12.87 -13.63
C GLN A 101 -4.25 -12.67 -12.20
N ILE A 102 -5.21 -11.78 -12.03
CA ILE A 102 -5.86 -11.52 -10.74
C ILE A 102 -7.30 -12.03 -10.81
N GLY A 103 -7.64 -12.98 -9.96
CA GLY A 103 -8.94 -13.62 -9.94
C GLY A 103 -10.04 -12.65 -9.51
N ARG A 104 -9.83 -11.92 -8.41
CA ARG A 104 -10.77 -10.91 -7.90
C ARG A 104 -10.01 -9.70 -7.35
N MET A 105 -10.62 -8.52 -7.48
CA MET A 105 -10.11 -7.28 -6.90
C MET A 105 -11.19 -6.64 -6.04
N ILE A 106 -10.79 -6.20 -4.84
CA ILE A 106 -11.62 -5.38 -3.95
C ILE A 106 -10.90 -4.07 -3.75
N LEU A 107 -11.52 -2.98 -4.20
CA LEU A 107 -10.97 -1.63 -4.12
C LEU A 107 -11.80 -0.81 -3.13
N SER A 108 -11.17 -0.34 -2.08
CA SER A 108 -11.79 0.47 -1.03
C SER A 108 -11.33 1.92 -1.14
N GLY A 109 -12.26 2.83 -1.48
CA GLY A 109 -11.97 4.27 -1.61
C GLY A 109 -10.97 4.61 -2.72
N PRO A 110 -11.12 4.11 -3.96
CA PRO A 110 -10.20 4.43 -5.04
C PRO A 110 -10.27 5.92 -5.40
N GLU A 111 -9.11 6.58 -5.46
CA GLU A 111 -8.98 7.99 -5.82
C GLU A 111 -8.78 8.15 -7.33
N TYR A 112 -9.79 7.81 -8.14
CA TYR A 112 -9.74 7.97 -9.60
C TYR A 112 -10.57 9.14 -10.13
N LEU A 113 -11.06 10.01 -9.23
CA LEU A 113 -11.87 11.14 -9.63
C LEU A 113 -10.99 12.30 -10.07
N ASP A 114 -11.09 12.68 -11.34
CA ASP A 114 -10.53 13.93 -11.84
C ASP A 114 -11.55 15.08 -11.60
N PHE A 115 -11.27 15.89 -10.61
CA PHE A 115 -12.06 17.10 -10.32
C PHE A 115 -11.65 18.30 -11.19
N GLY A 116 -10.91 18.08 -12.26
CA GLY A 116 -10.49 19.11 -13.21
C GLY A 116 -9.68 20.23 -12.55
N VAL A 117 -10.11 21.49 -12.74
CA VAL A 117 -9.41 22.68 -12.20
C VAL A 117 -9.34 22.66 -10.67
N LEU A 118 -10.39 22.17 -10.01
CA LEU A 118 -10.44 22.06 -8.55
C LEU A 118 -9.40 21.06 -8.03
N ASN A 119 -9.18 19.96 -8.74
CA ASN A 119 -8.14 18.97 -8.41
C ASN A 119 -6.74 19.59 -8.47
N ARG A 120 -6.46 20.41 -9.49
CA ARG A 120 -5.17 21.12 -9.62
C ARG A 120 -4.94 22.08 -8.46
N LEU A 121 -5.96 22.75 -7.98
CA LEU A 121 -5.87 23.66 -6.83
C LEU A 121 -5.64 22.90 -5.52
N ILE A 122 -6.38 21.81 -5.32
CA ILE A 122 -6.24 20.92 -4.16
C ILE A 122 -4.84 20.30 -4.13
N LEU A 123 -4.35 19.78 -5.25
CA LEU A 123 -3.01 19.17 -5.35
C LEU A 123 -1.86 20.18 -5.14
N LYS A 124 -2.09 21.48 -5.34
CA LYS A 124 -1.09 22.49 -5.00
C LYS A 124 -1.02 22.80 -3.51
N VAL A 125 -2.14 22.74 -2.81
CA VAL A 125 -2.26 23.20 -1.41
C VAL A 125 -2.14 22.03 -0.42
N MET A 126 -2.74 20.88 -0.73
CA MET A 126 -2.79 19.75 0.19
C MET A 126 -1.42 19.14 0.53
N PRO A 127 -0.50 18.91 -0.42
CA PRO A 127 0.81 18.35 -0.08
C PRO A 127 1.58 19.21 0.89
N GLN A 128 1.56 20.55 0.70
CA GLN A 128 2.23 21.48 1.62
C GLN A 128 1.59 21.47 3.00
N LYS A 129 0.27 21.42 3.06
CA LYS A 129 -0.48 21.39 4.32
C LYS A 129 -0.27 20.06 5.07
N GLN A 130 -0.27 18.94 4.36
CA GLN A 130 0.03 17.62 4.93
C GLN A 130 1.46 17.53 5.43
N TYR A 131 2.43 18.02 4.64
CA TYR A 131 3.84 18.09 5.01
C TYR A 131 4.04 18.93 6.28
N ARG A 132 3.48 20.15 6.34
CA ARG A 132 3.55 21.01 7.53
C ARG A 132 2.90 20.37 8.74
N THR A 133 1.71 19.77 8.57
CA THR A 133 1.02 19.09 9.67
C THR A 133 1.80 17.90 10.20
N ALA A 134 2.43 17.14 9.32
CA ALA A 134 3.24 15.98 9.68
C ALA A 134 4.57 16.38 10.37
N HIS A 135 5.19 17.48 9.96
CA HIS A 135 6.45 17.97 10.55
C HIS A 135 6.25 18.83 11.79
N GLU A 136 5.17 19.60 11.88
CA GLU A 136 4.94 20.57 12.95
C GLU A 136 4.08 20.02 14.10
N LYS A 137 3.30 18.96 13.86
CA LYS A 137 2.41 18.38 14.88
C LYS A 137 2.84 16.97 15.21
N TYR A 138 3.19 16.77 16.48
CA TYR A 138 3.38 15.45 17.06
C TYR A 138 2.10 14.63 16.92
N MET A 139 2.17 13.52 16.22
CA MET A 139 1.06 12.58 16.15
C MET A 139 1.05 11.71 17.42
N PRO A 140 -0.06 11.68 18.17
CA PRO A 140 -0.13 10.88 19.38
C PRO A 140 0.02 9.38 19.06
N ALA A 141 0.67 8.65 19.96
CA ALA A 141 0.99 7.24 19.76
C ALA A 141 -0.23 6.35 19.39
N TRP A 142 -1.40 6.68 19.90
CA TRP A 142 -2.64 5.97 19.54
C TRP A 142 -3.02 6.14 18.06
N ALA A 143 -2.81 7.32 17.48
CA ALA A 143 -3.11 7.60 16.08
C ALA A 143 -2.11 6.88 15.16
N LEU A 144 -0.82 6.87 15.52
CA LEU A 144 0.21 6.11 14.81
C LEU A 144 -0.11 4.61 14.84
N ARG A 145 -0.52 4.09 15.99
CA ARG A 145 -0.90 2.68 16.14
C ARG A 145 -2.14 2.33 15.32
N PHE A 146 -3.13 3.23 15.28
CA PHE A 146 -4.32 3.06 14.44
C PHE A 146 -3.96 3.00 12.94
N MET A 147 -2.97 3.78 12.50
CA MET A 147 -2.47 3.76 11.13
C MET A 147 -1.48 2.61 10.85
N GLY A 148 -1.22 1.72 11.81
CA GLY A 148 -0.24 0.66 11.67
C GLY A 148 1.21 1.16 11.60
N GLN A 149 1.47 2.40 12.07
CA GLN A 149 2.78 3.02 12.06
C GLN A 149 3.42 3.03 13.45
N THR A 150 4.76 2.98 13.46
CA THR A 150 5.57 3.32 14.63
C THR A 150 6.02 4.77 14.54
N GLU A 151 6.36 5.39 15.67
CA GLU A 151 6.92 6.74 15.69
C GLU A 151 8.18 6.83 14.81
N GLN A 152 9.07 5.86 14.92
CA GLN A 152 10.27 5.78 14.11
C GLN A 152 9.99 5.59 12.61
N GLY A 153 9.00 4.75 12.26
CA GLY A 153 8.55 4.55 10.89
C GLY A 153 8.00 5.83 10.28
N MET A 154 7.15 6.55 11.04
CA MET A 154 6.60 7.83 10.62
C MET A 154 7.68 8.90 10.41
N GLN A 155 8.61 9.04 11.35
CA GLN A 155 9.72 9.99 11.22
C GLN A 155 10.61 9.67 10.01
N THR A 156 10.89 8.39 9.76
CA THR A 156 11.67 7.97 8.60
C THR A 156 10.96 8.30 7.29
N MET A 157 9.66 8.04 7.22
CA MET A 157 8.84 8.38 6.06
C MET A 157 8.82 9.89 5.80
N LEU A 158 8.61 10.70 6.84
CA LEU A 158 8.54 12.16 6.74
C LEU A 158 9.86 12.81 6.30
N ARG A 159 11.00 12.20 6.59
CA ARG A 159 12.32 12.68 6.11
C ARG A 159 12.54 12.45 4.61
N ARG A 160 11.69 11.66 3.95
CA ARG A 160 11.83 11.23 2.55
C ARG A 160 10.76 11.80 1.64
N ILE A 161 9.81 12.55 2.17
CA ILE A 161 8.82 13.34 1.45
C ILE A 161 9.32 14.78 1.31
#